data_7171c93d0d85b43e8f090bb77989ab84
#
_entry.id   7171c93d0d85b43e8f090bb77989ab84
#
_cell.length_a   1.000
_cell.length_b   1.000
_cell.length_c   1.000
_cell.angle_alpha   90.00
_cell.angle_beta   90.00
_cell.angle_gamma   90.00
#
_symmetry.space_group_name_H-M   'P 1'
#
loop_
_entity.id
_entity.type
_entity.pdbx_description
1 polymer ?
#
loop_
_entity_poly.entity_id
_entity_poly.type
_entity_poly.pdbx_seq_one_letter_code
_entity_poly.pdbx_strand_id
1 'polypeptide(L)'
;MTTTSPLQNGTATLGQRPIALVAWRATEAILRHSQATLARIDVTQPQWWALNNIVRAEDGLTRDEIRAVAVPYDMGAEVMVHAVDALVHRGWLGIGADGRLTCTEEGHEGLATAKEHMDRVRAEILGDITEEEYAAAVSVLQRIADNLARTAATSTVAS
;
A
#
# COMPACT_ATOMS: atom_id res chain seq x y z
N MET A 1 15.98 -54.51 -8.13
CA MET A 1 14.58 -54.06 -8.33
C MET A 1 14.36 -52.75 -7.57
N THR A 2 14.55 -51.67 -8.26
CA THR A 2 14.46 -50.30 -7.73
C THR A 2 13.08 -49.76 -7.98
N THR A 3 12.30 -49.62 -6.93
CA THR A 3 10.97 -48.99 -7.00
C THR A 3 11.14 -47.49 -6.77
N THR A 4 11.23 -46.75 -7.84
CA THR A 4 11.18 -45.29 -7.81
C THR A 4 9.73 -44.88 -7.57
N SER A 5 9.45 -44.31 -6.40
CA SER A 5 8.16 -43.70 -6.09
C SER A 5 8.11 -42.33 -6.80
N PRO A 6 7.17 -42.07 -7.67
CA PRO A 6 7.02 -40.72 -8.21
C PRO A 6 6.39 -39.84 -7.14
N LEU A 7 7.12 -38.82 -6.70
CA LEU A 7 6.56 -37.68 -5.99
C LEU A 7 5.52 -37.04 -6.92
N GLN A 8 4.27 -37.40 -6.73
CA GLN A 8 3.14 -36.73 -7.35
C GLN A 8 3.06 -35.32 -6.74
N ASN A 9 3.66 -34.37 -7.45
CA ASN A 9 3.33 -32.96 -7.28
C ASN A 9 1.87 -32.79 -7.68
N GLY A 10 0.95 -33.07 -6.75
CA GLY A 10 -0.44 -32.70 -6.89
C GLY A 10 -0.51 -31.19 -7.03
N THR A 11 -0.74 -30.73 -8.26
CA THR A 11 -1.15 -29.33 -8.52
C THR A 11 -2.46 -29.13 -7.80
N ALA A 12 -2.39 -28.63 -6.55
CA ALA A 12 -3.57 -28.16 -5.86
C ALA A 12 -4.28 -27.19 -6.80
N THR A 13 -5.57 -27.40 -7.05
CA THR A 13 -6.38 -26.47 -7.84
C THR A 13 -6.24 -25.08 -7.21
N LEU A 14 -6.28 -24.01 -8.01
CA LEU A 14 -6.12 -22.63 -7.52
C LEU A 14 -7.01 -22.34 -6.32
N GLY A 15 -8.24 -22.86 -6.29
CA GLY A 15 -9.17 -22.72 -5.18
C GLY A 15 -8.78 -23.42 -3.87
N GLN A 16 -7.79 -24.30 -3.89
CA GLN A 16 -7.27 -25.00 -2.70
C GLN A 16 -6.05 -24.33 -2.09
N ARG A 17 -5.47 -23.33 -2.76
CA ARG A 17 -4.33 -22.59 -2.21
C ARG A 17 -4.78 -21.66 -1.10
N PRO A 18 -4.04 -21.59 0.04
CA PRO A 18 -4.34 -20.63 1.10
C PRO A 18 -4.29 -19.20 0.57
N ILE A 19 -5.43 -18.53 0.54
CA ILE A 19 -5.53 -17.17 -0.01
C ILE A 19 -4.59 -16.20 0.71
N ALA A 20 -4.42 -16.35 2.02
CA ALA A 20 -3.50 -15.52 2.79
C ALA A 20 -2.06 -15.61 2.30
N LEU A 21 -1.58 -16.80 1.94
CA LEU A 21 -0.23 -16.98 1.39
C LEU A 21 -0.07 -16.35 0.01
N VAL A 22 -1.09 -16.50 -0.84
CA VAL A 22 -1.08 -15.91 -2.20
C VAL A 22 -1.13 -14.39 -2.13
N ALA A 23 -2.02 -13.85 -1.30
CA ALA A 23 -2.13 -12.40 -1.06
C ALA A 23 -0.84 -11.83 -0.49
N TRP A 24 -0.23 -12.51 0.51
CA TRP A 24 1.04 -12.09 1.09
C TRP A 24 2.16 -12.00 0.04
N ARG A 25 2.32 -13.04 -0.78
CA ARG A 25 3.33 -13.06 -1.86
C ARG A 25 3.11 -11.94 -2.87
N ALA A 26 1.86 -11.70 -3.25
CA ALA A 26 1.51 -10.61 -4.17
C ALA A 26 1.87 -9.25 -3.53
N THR A 27 1.48 -9.03 -2.28
CA THR A 27 1.79 -7.81 -1.52
C THR A 27 3.30 -7.58 -1.45
N GLU A 28 4.08 -8.60 -1.08
CA GLU A 28 5.53 -8.50 -0.98
C GLU A 28 6.17 -8.14 -2.33
N ALA A 29 5.74 -8.79 -3.41
CA ALA A 29 6.24 -8.51 -4.75
C ALA A 29 5.92 -7.09 -5.21
N ILE A 30 4.68 -6.64 -5.01
CA ILE A 30 4.21 -5.29 -5.35
C ILE A 30 5.01 -4.24 -4.56
N LEU A 31 5.12 -4.39 -3.25
CA LEU A 31 5.84 -3.43 -2.40
C LEU A 31 7.32 -3.36 -2.77
N ARG A 32 7.98 -4.49 -2.98
CA ARG A 32 9.39 -4.52 -3.39
C ARG A 32 9.61 -3.80 -4.71
N HIS A 33 8.75 -4.04 -5.68
CA HIS A 33 8.84 -3.42 -7.01
C HIS A 33 8.55 -1.91 -6.95
N SER A 34 7.51 -1.52 -6.22
CA SER A 34 7.16 -0.11 -5.98
C SER A 34 8.28 0.65 -5.28
N GLN A 35 8.87 0.07 -4.23
CA GLN A 35 9.99 0.66 -3.50
C GLN A 35 11.23 0.85 -4.39
N ALA A 36 11.57 -0.17 -5.18
CA ALA A 36 12.70 -0.07 -6.10
C ALA A 36 12.48 1.00 -7.18
N THR A 37 11.25 1.19 -7.62
CA THR A 37 10.88 2.20 -8.61
C THR A 37 10.94 3.61 -8.02
N LEU A 38 10.36 3.82 -6.83
CA LEU A 38 10.40 5.10 -6.14
C LEU A 38 11.83 5.51 -5.73
N ALA A 39 12.66 4.54 -5.35
CA ALA A 39 14.06 4.81 -4.99
C ALA A 39 14.87 5.43 -6.14
N ARG A 40 14.49 5.21 -7.39
CA ARG A 40 15.15 5.83 -8.57
C ARG A 40 14.97 7.34 -8.64
N ILE A 41 14.00 7.87 -7.94
CA ILE A 41 13.67 9.31 -7.84
C ILE A 41 13.80 9.82 -6.41
N ASP A 42 14.54 9.12 -5.56
CA ASP A 42 14.78 9.46 -4.15
C ASP A 42 13.48 9.69 -3.36
N VAL A 43 12.46 8.86 -3.61
CA VAL A 43 11.20 8.86 -2.86
C VAL A 43 11.04 7.51 -2.18
N THR A 44 10.66 7.51 -0.91
CA THR A 44 10.32 6.30 -0.16
C THR A 44 8.82 6.01 -0.26
N GLN A 45 8.44 4.75 -0.03
CA GLN A 45 7.03 4.37 0.01
C GLN A 45 6.21 5.17 1.04
N PRO A 46 6.68 5.41 2.29
CA PRO A 46 5.97 6.27 3.23
C PRO A 46 5.85 7.72 2.76
N GLN A 47 6.87 8.28 2.10
CA GLN A 47 6.79 9.63 1.52
C GLN A 47 5.74 9.70 0.41
N TRP A 48 5.70 8.71 -0.47
CA TRP A 48 4.67 8.59 -1.50
C TRP A 48 3.26 8.56 -0.91
N TRP A 49 3.04 7.76 0.14
CA TRP A 49 1.75 7.70 0.82
C TRP A 49 1.39 9.00 1.55
N ALA A 50 2.35 9.62 2.25
CA ALA A 50 2.13 10.90 2.91
C ALA A 50 1.71 11.98 1.92
N LEU A 51 2.46 12.15 0.82
CA LEU A 51 2.14 13.13 -0.23
C LEU A 51 0.75 12.92 -0.81
N ASN A 52 0.40 11.68 -1.17
CA ASN A 52 -0.93 11.39 -1.73
C ASN A 52 -2.07 11.73 -0.78
N ASN A 53 -1.90 11.46 0.52
CA ASN A 53 -2.93 11.76 1.51
C ASN A 53 -3.04 13.27 1.76
N ILE A 54 -1.92 13.99 1.85
CA ILE A 54 -1.91 15.44 2.06
C ILE A 54 -2.54 16.16 0.86
N VAL A 55 -2.22 15.76 -0.37
CA VAL A 55 -2.76 16.39 -1.58
C VAL A 55 -4.25 16.12 -1.77
N ARG A 56 -4.75 14.97 -1.32
CA ARG A 56 -6.19 14.65 -1.37
C ARG A 56 -7.02 15.42 -0.34
N ALA A 57 -6.41 15.89 0.72
CA ALA A 57 -7.06 16.70 1.73
C ALA A 57 -7.06 18.16 1.29
N GLU A 58 -8.26 18.73 1.02
CA GLU A 58 -8.40 20.10 0.49
C GLU A 58 -7.67 21.14 1.35
N ASP A 59 -7.73 20.97 2.68
CA ASP A 59 -7.10 21.88 3.66
C ASP A 59 -5.75 21.36 4.18
N GLY A 60 -5.16 20.35 3.54
CA GLY A 60 -3.98 19.68 4.05
C GLY A 60 -4.26 18.82 5.28
N LEU A 61 -3.22 18.28 5.93
CA LEU A 61 -3.35 17.41 7.11
C LEU A 61 -2.42 17.86 8.23
N THR A 62 -2.88 17.70 9.46
CA THR A 62 -2.02 17.83 10.64
C THR A 62 -1.12 16.61 10.81
N ARG A 63 -0.08 16.72 11.64
CA ARG A 63 0.80 15.57 11.95
C ARG A 63 0.04 14.40 12.61
N ASP A 64 -0.98 14.70 13.41
CA ASP A 64 -1.77 13.65 14.06
C ASP A 64 -2.71 12.93 13.08
N GLU A 65 -3.29 13.67 12.13
CA GLU A 65 -4.06 13.08 11.02
C GLU A 65 -3.17 12.19 10.14
N ILE A 66 -1.92 12.58 9.88
CA ILE A 66 -0.94 11.75 9.16
C ILE A 66 -0.56 10.49 9.93
N ARG A 67 -0.42 10.56 11.26
CA ARG A 67 -0.21 9.36 12.08
C ARG A 67 -1.37 8.36 11.93
N ALA A 68 -2.58 8.85 11.89
CA ALA A 68 -3.76 8.00 11.71
C ALA A 68 -3.78 7.29 10.34
N VAL A 69 -3.20 7.87 9.30
CA VAL A 69 -3.06 7.24 7.98
C VAL A 69 -2.19 5.98 8.02
N ALA A 70 -1.22 5.89 8.94
CA ALA A 70 -0.32 4.75 9.06
C ALA A 70 -1.00 3.48 9.62
N VAL A 71 -2.07 3.66 10.41
CA VAL A 71 -2.74 2.57 11.16
C VAL A 71 -3.21 1.42 10.26
N PRO A 72 -3.90 1.64 9.12
CA PRO A 72 -4.37 0.55 8.27
C PRO A 72 -3.26 -0.29 7.62
N TYR A 73 -2.04 0.22 7.59
CA TYR A 73 -0.89 -0.42 6.93
C TYR A 73 0.04 -1.14 7.90
N ASP A 74 -0.32 -1.20 9.19
CA ASP A 74 0.53 -1.74 10.27
C ASP A 74 1.95 -1.13 10.27
N MET A 75 2.04 0.10 9.77
CA MET A 75 3.26 0.91 9.83
C MET A 75 3.29 1.66 11.16
N GLY A 76 4.42 1.63 11.83
CA GLY A 76 4.61 2.47 13.01
C GLY A 76 4.31 3.95 12.68
N ALA A 77 3.54 4.63 13.53
CA ALA A 77 3.18 6.04 13.34
C ALA A 77 4.41 6.94 13.13
N GLU A 78 5.54 6.60 13.74
CA GLU A 78 6.82 7.31 13.61
C GLU A 78 7.40 7.24 12.19
N VAL A 79 7.17 6.17 11.45
CA VAL A 79 7.63 6.05 10.05
C VAL A 79 6.99 7.12 9.18
N MET A 80 5.70 7.41 9.38
CA MET A 80 5.00 8.48 8.67
C MET A 80 5.48 9.86 9.09
N VAL A 81 5.73 10.07 10.38
CA VAL A 81 6.26 11.35 10.89
C VAL A 81 7.64 11.62 10.27
N HIS A 82 8.55 10.66 10.27
CA HIS A 82 9.86 10.81 9.63
C HIS A 82 9.77 11.06 8.13
N ALA A 83 8.84 10.40 7.44
CA ALA A 83 8.60 10.64 6.02
C ALA A 83 8.15 12.09 5.76
N VAL A 84 7.24 12.61 6.58
CA VAL A 84 6.77 14.00 6.52
C VAL A 84 7.92 14.97 6.82
N ASP A 85 8.71 14.74 7.85
CA ASP A 85 9.84 15.61 8.21
C ASP A 85 10.86 15.68 7.07
N ALA A 86 11.16 14.57 6.43
CA ALA A 86 12.03 14.53 5.25
C ALA A 86 11.45 15.32 4.07
N LEU A 87 10.13 15.25 3.83
CA LEU A 87 9.45 16.01 2.78
C LEU A 87 9.42 17.52 3.08
N VAL A 88 9.24 17.91 4.33
CA VAL A 88 9.34 19.31 4.76
C VAL A 88 10.78 19.81 4.57
N HIS A 89 11.78 19.04 5.01
CA HIS A 89 13.18 19.40 4.84
C HIS A 89 13.57 19.53 3.35
N ARG A 90 12.99 18.70 2.50
CA ARG A 90 13.20 18.74 1.03
C ARG A 90 12.48 19.93 0.36
N GLY A 91 11.61 20.64 1.08
CA GLY A 91 10.80 21.73 0.53
C GLY A 91 9.54 21.26 -0.24
N TRP A 92 9.18 20.00 -0.19
CA TRP A 92 8.00 19.46 -0.86
C TRP A 92 6.70 19.66 -0.06
N LEU A 93 6.83 19.85 1.25
CA LEU A 93 5.72 20.20 2.13
C LEU A 93 6.01 21.51 2.86
N GLY A 94 5.02 22.36 2.95
CA GLY A 94 4.97 23.54 3.82
C GLY A 94 4.15 23.26 5.06
N ILE A 95 4.41 24.03 6.12
CA ILE A 95 3.64 24.00 7.37
C ILE A 95 2.95 25.35 7.51
N GLY A 96 1.61 25.35 7.50
CA GLY A 96 0.81 26.54 7.70
C GLY A 96 0.87 27.06 9.15
N ALA A 97 0.39 28.27 9.38
CA ALA A 97 0.33 28.87 10.70
C ALA A 97 -0.57 28.08 11.69
N ASP A 98 -1.51 27.31 11.16
CA ASP A 98 -2.41 26.40 11.88
C ASP A 98 -1.77 25.00 12.11
N GLY A 99 -0.51 24.81 11.70
CA GLY A 99 0.20 23.53 11.82
C GLY A 99 -0.18 22.49 10.76
N ARG A 100 -1.00 22.85 9.76
CA ARG A 100 -1.36 21.93 8.68
C ARG A 100 -0.25 21.83 7.64
N LEU A 101 -0.06 20.63 7.14
CA LEU A 101 0.89 20.29 6.10
C LEU A 101 0.20 20.43 4.75
N THR A 102 0.79 21.19 3.87
CA THR A 102 0.30 21.39 2.49
C THR A 102 1.42 21.11 1.50
N CYS A 103 1.07 20.68 0.30
CA CYS A 103 2.04 20.43 -0.76
C CYS A 103 2.49 21.76 -1.38
N THR A 104 3.80 21.92 -1.54
CA THR A 104 4.39 23.06 -2.27
C THR A 104 4.35 22.83 -3.78
N GLU A 105 4.76 23.83 -4.58
CA GLU A 105 4.87 23.68 -6.03
C GLU A 105 5.90 22.58 -6.38
N GLU A 106 7.08 22.60 -5.75
CA GLU A 106 8.10 21.56 -5.92
C GLU A 106 7.58 20.18 -5.47
N GLY A 107 6.75 20.14 -4.43
CA GLY A 107 6.10 18.92 -3.97
C GLY A 107 5.12 18.37 -5.00
N HIS A 108 4.35 19.23 -5.65
CA HIS A 108 3.45 18.83 -6.75
C HIS A 108 4.20 18.30 -7.97
N GLU A 109 5.32 18.91 -8.34
CA GLU A 109 6.19 18.42 -9.44
C GLU A 109 6.78 17.04 -9.08
N GLY A 110 7.30 16.89 -7.86
CA GLY A 110 7.82 15.63 -7.37
C GLY A 110 6.75 14.53 -7.30
N LEU A 111 5.54 14.88 -6.86
CA LEU A 111 4.40 13.97 -6.84
C LEU A 111 3.99 13.54 -8.26
N ALA A 112 3.96 14.46 -9.21
CA ALA A 112 3.65 14.16 -10.62
C ALA A 112 4.66 13.16 -11.20
N THR A 113 5.96 13.38 -10.98
CA THR A 113 7.03 12.46 -11.39
C THR A 113 6.86 11.09 -10.73
N ALA A 114 6.61 11.05 -9.42
CA ALA A 114 6.39 9.79 -8.71
C ALA A 114 5.15 9.05 -9.23
N LYS A 115 4.08 9.78 -9.55
CA LYS A 115 2.85 9.21 -10.10
C LYS A 115 3.11 8.54 -11.45
N GLU A 116 3.85 9.17 -12.36
CA GLU A 116 4.22 8.56 -13.65
C GLU A 116 4.96 7.23 -13.47
N HIS A 117 5.86 7.16 -12.48
CA HIS A 117 6.56 5.93 -12.13
C HIS A 117 5.62 4.87 -11.57
N MET A 118 4.70 5.26 -10.70
CA MET A 118 3.73 4.33 -10.10
C MET A 118 2.65 3.88 -11.09
N ASP A 119 2.29 4.70 -12.07
CA ASP A 119 1.38 4.29 -13.16
C ASP A 119 2.02 3.20 -14.03
N ARG A 120 3.35 3.25 -14.25
CA ARG A 120 4.09 2.15 -14.92
C ARG A 120 4.10 0.89 -14.07
N VAL A 121 4.36 1.01 -12.75
CA VAL A 121 4.26 -0.13 -11.83
C VAL A 121 2.87 -0.77 -11.88
N ARG A 122 1.80 0.05 -11.91
CA ARG A 122 0.43 -0.45 -12.06
C ARG A 122 0.24 -1.22 -13.37
N ALA A 123 0.73 -0.69 -14.48
CA ALA A 123 0.67 -1.37 -15.76
C ALA A 123 1.42 -2.71 -15.75
N GLU A 124 2.58 -2.77 -15.08
CA GLU A 124 3.36 -4.02 -14.93
C GLU A 124 2.65 -5.03 -14.00
N ILE A 125 1.97 -4.56 -12.94
CA ILE A 125 1.16 -5.42 -12.06
C ILE A 125 -0.01 -6.03 -12.83
N LEU A 126 -0.67 -5.25 -13.66
CA LEU A 126 -1.80 -5.74 -14.46
C LEU A 126 -1.33 -6.73 -15.52
N GLY A 127 -0.27 -6.40 -16.28
CA GLY A 127 0.21 -7.28 -17.35
C GLY A 127 -0.91 -7.65 -18.32
N ASP A 128 -1.30 -8.93 -18.29
CA ASP A 128 -2.42 -9.49 -19.04
C ASP A 128 -3.74 -9.59 -18.24
N ILE A 129 -3.73 -9.11 -16.96
CA ILE A 129 -4.92 -9.10 -16.10
C ILE A 129 -5.83 -7.95 -16.53
N THR A 130 -7.09 -8.25 -16.79
CA THR A 130 -8.08 -7.21 -17.12
C THR A 130 -8.47 -6.36 -15.90
N GLU A 131 -8.96 -5.15 -16.12
CA GLU A 131 -9.45 -4.30 -15.02
C GLU A 131 -10.62 -4.96 -14.26
N GLU A 132 -11.46 -5.75 -14.94
CA GLU A 132 -12.55 -6.51 -14.32
C GLU A 132 -12.01 -7.61 -13.39
N GLU A 133 -11.01 -8.37 -13.84
CA GLU A 133 -10.36 -9.39 -13.01
C GLU A 133 -9.67 -8.79 -11.80
N TYR A 134 -8.96 -7.68 -11.99
CA TYR A 134 -8.33 -6.95 -10.91
C TYR A 134 -9.36 -6.44 -9.90
N ALA A 135 -10.43 -5.80 -10.36
CA ALA A 135 -11.51 -5.30 -9.50
C ALA A 135 -12.20 -6.44 -8.73
N ALA A 136 -12.42 -7.58 -9.39
CA ALA A 136 -12.99 -8.77 -8.75
C ALA A 136 -12.08 -9.30 -7.63
N ALA A 137 -10.77 -9.40 -7.87
CA ALA A 137 -9.80 -9.84 -6.88
C ALA A 137 -9.77 -8.90 -5.66
N VAL A 138 -9.72 -7.59 -5.88
CA VAL A 138 -9.76 -6.58 -4.80
C VAL A 138 -11.05 -6.68 -4.00
N SER A 139 -12.21 -6.81 -4.69
CA SER A 139 -13.52 -6.97 -4.04
C SER A 139 -13.58 -8.21 -3.15
N VAL A 140 -13.04 -9.34 -3.60
CA VAL A 140 -13.00 -10.57 -2.81
C VAL A 140 -12.13 -10.40 -1.56
N LEU A 141 -10.95 -9.82 -1.69
CA LEU A 141 -10.05 -9.56 -0.55
C LEU A 141 -10.70 -8.63 0.47
N GLN A 142 -11.35 -7.55 0.00
CA GLN A 142 -12.08 -6.62 0.88
C GLN A 142 -13.19 -7.34 1.65
N ARG A 143 -14.01 -8.15 0.97
CA ARG A 143 -15.09 -8.91 1.62
C ARG A 143 -14.57 -9.90 2.65
N ILE A 144 -13.40 -10.51 2.43
CA ILE A 144 -12.76 -11.39 3.42
C ILE A 144 -12.38 -10.58 4.66
N ALA A 145 -11.77 -9.42 4.50
CA ALA A 145 -11.40 -8.54 5.61
C ALA A 145 -12.63 -8.09 6.40
N ASP A 146 -13.69 -7.66 5.72
CA ASP A 146 -14.95 -7.22 6.34
C ASP A 146 -15.66 -8.37 7.10
N ASN A 147 -15.64 -9.58 6.55
CA ASN A 147 -16.22 -10.76 7.22
C ASN A 147 -15.52 -11.05 8.54
N LEU A 148 -14.18 -11.01 8.54
CA LEU A 148 -13.39 -11.28 9.74
C LEU A 148 -13.54 -10.16 10.77
N ALA A 149 -13.60 -8.89 10.36
CA ALA A 149 -13.84 -7.77 11.25
C ALA A 149 -15.20 -7.89 11.97
N ARG A 150 -16.27 -8.29 11.27
CA ARG A 150 -17.58 -8.52 11.87
C ARG A 150 -17.57 -9.67 12.86
N THR A 151 -16.86 -10.75 12.57
CA THR A 151 -16.73 -11.91 13.45
C THR A 151 -16.01 -11.52 14.76
N ALA A 152 -14.94 -10.73 14.65
CA ALA A 152 -14.20 -10.24 15.82
C ALA A 152 -15.08 -9.34 16.72
N ALA A 153 -15.85 -8.44 16.11
CA ALA A 153 -16.76 -7.53 16.84
C ALA A 153 -17.85 -8.30 17.62
N THR A 154 -18.43 -9.34 17.02
CA THR A 154 -19.43 -10.20 17.69
C THR A 154 -18.85 -11.01 18.84
N SER A 155 -17.61 -11.45 18.76
CA SER A 155 -16.93 -12.20 19.82
C SER A 155 -16.61 -11.34 21.04
N THR A 156 -16.35 -10.05 20.86
CA THR A 156 -16.04 -9.10 21.96
C THR A 156 -17.29 -8.73 22.76
N VAL A 157 -18.49 -8.79 22.18
CA VAL A 157 -19.77 -8.46 22.85
C VAL A 157 -20.30 -9.64 23.69
N ALA A 158 -19.81 -10.87 23.43
CA ALA A 158 -20.26 -12.09 24.10
C ALA A 158 -19.40 -12.49 25.33
N SER A 159 -18.42 -11.68 25.72
CA SER A 159 -17.56 -11.87 26.90
C SER A 159 -17.83 -10.80 27.95
#